data_a4f07344f02514ae4999c65cdf7e1fbf
#
_entry.id   a4f07344f02514ae4999c65cdf7e1fbf
#
_cell.length_a   1.000
_cell.length_b   1.000
_cell.length_c   1.000
_cell.angle_alpha   90.00
_cell.angle_beta   90.00
_cell.angle_gamma   90.00
#
_symmetry.space_group_name_H-M   'P 1'
#
loop_
_entity.id
_entity.type
_entity.pdbx_description
1 polymer ?
#
loop_
_entity_poly.entity_id
_entity_poly.type
_entity_poly.pdbx_seq_one_letter_code
_entity_poly.pdbx_strand_id
1 'polypeptide(L)'
;LPISEADRLFLSRLCGPGNIQIRTIGYGESYINATGLRHVWHLRCTDTLKGPLLESYEICPIPEVVLAAPEDLVDSAQRLSEVCQWLAEGAPT
;
A
#
# COMPACT_ATOMS: atom_id res chain seq x y z
N LEU A 1 7.71 -0.37 12.82
CA LEU A 1 8.08 -1.04 14.07
C LEU A 1 7.36 -2.39 14.18
N PRO A 2 8.11 -3.49 14.26
CA PRO A 2 7.51 -4.79 14.55
C PRO A 2 6.91 -4.77 15.96
N ILE A 3 5.78 -5.44 16.13
CA ILE A 3 5.09 -5.48 17.41
C ILE A 3 4.92 -6.91 17.89
N SER A 4 4.93 -7.10 19.18
CA SER A 4 4.59 -8.38 19.78
C SER A 4 3.10 -8.58 19.79
N GLU A 5 2.66 -9.84 19.89
CA GLU A 5 1.23 -10.13 19.97
C GLU A 5 0.59 -9.50 21.21
N ALA A 6 1.35 -9.41 22.31
CA ALA A 6 0.83 -8.78 23.52
C ALA A 6 0.53 -7.31 23.33
N ASP A 7 1.32 -6.61 22.51
CA ASP A 7 1.14 -5.18 22.27
C ASP A 7 0.11 -4.88 21.18
N ARG A 8 -0.17 -5.84 20.33
CA ARG A 8 -1.05 -5.64 19.17
C ARG A 8 -2.43 -5.13 19.55
N LEU A 9 -3.07 -5.78 20.51
CA LEU A 9 -4.41 -5.37 20.95
C LEU A 9 -4.40 -4.00 21.59
N PHE A 10 -3.37 -3.71 22.37
CA PHE A 10 -3.24 -2.40 23.00
C PHE A 10 -3.08 -1.30 21.96
N LEU A 11 -2.18 -1.50 21.00
CA LEU A 11 -1.94 -0.52 19.92
C LEU A 11 -3.18 -0.34 19.04
N SER A 12 -3.87 -1.43 18.74
CA SER A 12 -5.09 -1.36 17.94
C SER A 12 -6.16 -0.51 18.62
N ARG A 13 -6.31 -0.64 19.92
CA ARG A 13 -7.28 0.16 20.68
C ARG A 13 -6.84 1.61 20.81
N LEU A 14 -5.55 1.83 21.04
CA LEU A 14 -5.01 3.17 21.22
C LEU A 14 -5.09 3.99 19.93
N CYS A 15 -4.70 3.39 18.82
CA CYS A 15 -4.69 4.08 17.53
C CYS A 15 -6.09 4.21 16.92
N GLY A 16 -6.90 3.17 17.09
CA GLY A 16 -8.22 3.14 16.47
C GLY A 16 -8.17 3.03 14.94
N PRO A 17 -9.31 2.92 14.28
CA PRO A 17 -9.37 2.84 12.83
C PRO A 17 -9.22 4.21 12.17
N GLY A 18 -8.58 4.23 10.99
CA GLY A 18 -8.52 5.40 10.13
C GLY A 18 -9.46 5.25 8.94
N ASN A 19 -9.30 6.16 7.98
CA ASN A 19 -10.18 6.24 6.81
C ASN A 19 -9.48 5.88 5.49
N ILE A 20 -8.29 5.33 5.53
CA ILE A 20 -7.55 4.92 4.34
C ILE A 20 -7.18 3.46 4.49
N GLN A 21 -7.54 2.68 3.48
CA GLN A 21 -7.20 1.26 3.42
C GLN A 21 -6.64 0.96 2.04
N ILE A 22 -5.45 0.38 1.99
CA ILE A 22 -4.79 -0.01 0.75
C ILE A 22 -4.51 -1.50 0.83
N ARG A 23 -4.92 -2.23 -0.20
CA ARG A 23 -4.65 -3.65 -0.32
C ARG A 23 -3.84 -3.89 -1.58
N THR A 24 -2.75 -4.60 -1.45
CA THR A 24 -1.94 -5.00 -2.59
C THR A 24 -1.98 -6.52 -2.75
N ILE A 25 -2.01 -6.98 -3.99
CA ILE A 25 -2.00 -8.39 -4.32
C ILE A 25 -0.85 -8.61 -5.29
N GLY A 26 -0.03 -9.59 -5.01
CA GLY A 26 1.12 -9.92 -5.84
C GLY A 26 1.75 -11.20 -5.33
N TYR A 27 2.94 -11.08 -4.77
CA TYR A 27 3.61 -12.22 -4.14
C TYR A 27 3.02 -12.60 -2.78
N GLY A 28 1.97 -11.95 -2.39
CA GLY A 28 1.22 -12.15 -1.17
C GLY A 28 0.20 -11.04 -1.09
N GLU A 29 -0.47 -10.93 0.03
CA GLU A 29 -1.39 -9.84 0.28
C GLU A 29 -0.81 -8.91 1.33
N SER A 30 -0.87 -7.61 1.05
CA SER A 30 -0.48 -6.58 2.00
C SER A 30 -1.65 -5.67 2.26
N TYR A 31 -1.85 -5.35 3.52
CA TYR A 31 -2.86 -4.42 3.97
C TYR A 31 -2.16 -3.25 4.64
N ILE A 32 -2.32 -2.07 4.07
CA ILE A 32 -1.71 -0.84 4.55
C ILE A 32 -2.87 0.07 4.96
N ASN A 33 -3.05 0.23 6.26
CA ASN A 33 -4.19 0.96 6.78
C ASN A 33 -3.75 2.17 7.58
N ALA A 34 -4.35 3.33 7.29
CA ALA A 34 -4.20 4.46 8.19
C ALA A 34 -4.90 4.14 9.51
N THR A 35 -4.37 4.67 10.59
CA THR A 35 -5.01 4.58 11.90
C THR A 35 -5.71 5.88 12.25
N GLY A 36 -6.35 5.92 13.40
CA GLY A 36 -6.96 7.15 13.90
C GLY A 36 -5.95 8.20 14.32
N LEU A 37 -4.68 7.82 14.50
CA LEU A 37 -3.60 8.76 14.78
C LEU A 37 -2.99 9.24 13.48
N ARG A 38 -2.74 10.55 13.40
CA ARG A 38 -2.17 11.16 12.20
C ARG A 38 -0.79 10.59 11.88
N HIS A 39 -0.57 10.19 10.62
CA HIS A 39 0.68 9.66 10.12
C HIS A 39 1.15 8.37 10.80
N VAL A 40 0.25 7.67 11.48
CA VAL A 40 0.52 6.34 12.03
C VAL A 40 -0.22 5.32 11.18
N TRP A 41 0.51 4.39 10.59
CA TRP A 41 0.00 3.38 9.67
C TRP A 41 0.18 1.99 10.25
N HIS A 42 -0.79 1.14 10.01
CA HIS A 42 -0.73 -0.26 10.39
C HIS A 42 -0.53 -1.10 9.13
N LEU A 43 0.53 -1.88 9.08
CA LEU A 43 0.88 -2.72 7.95
C LEU A 43 0.82 -4.19 8.32
N ARG A 44 0.18 -4.98 7.45
CA ARG A 44 0.11 -6.43 7.60
C ARG A 44 0.45 -7.04 6.24
N CYS A 45 1.39 -7.97 6.22
CA CYS A 45 1.82 -8.65 5.01
C CYS A 45 1.75 -10.16 5.20
N THR A 46 1.16 -10.85 4.23
CA THR A 46 1.17 -12.31 4.19
C THR A 46 1.94 -12.78 2.97
N ASP A 47 2.74 -13.81 3.13
CA ASP A 47 3.47 -14.42 2.03
C ASP A 47 2.57 -15.47 1.35
N THR A 48 2.64 -15.56 0.01
CA THR A 48 1.92 -16.59 -0.75
C THR A 48 2.38 -18.01 -0.41
N LEU A 49 3.58 -18.17 0.11
CA LEU A 49 4.13 -19.46 0.47
C LEU A 49 3.88 -19.85 1.92
N LYS A 50 2.84 -19.30 2.51
CA LYS A 50 2.45 -19.54 3.91
C LYS A 50 3.51 -19.12 4.91
N GLY A 51 4.25 -18.08 4.58
CA GLY A 51 5.16 -17.46 5.52
C GLY A 51 4.41 -16.83 6.68
N PRO A 52 5.12 -16.45 7.74
CA PRO A 52 4.49 -15.82 8.89
C PRO A 52 3.87 -14.48 8.51
N LEU A 53 2.79 -14.15 9.18
CA LEU A 53 2.20 -12.84 9.07
C LEU A 53 3.18 -11.81 9.63
N LEU A 54 3.56 -10.85 8.81
CA LEU A 54 4.38 -9.72 9.24
C LEU A 54 3.45 -8.54 9.53
N GLU A 55 3.63 -7.96 10.69
CA GLU A 55 2.80 -6.87 11.14
C GLU A 55 3.66 -5.78 11.78
N SER A 56 3.42 -4.53 11.41
CA SER A 56 4.19 -3.41 11.93
C SER A 56 3.35 -2.15 11.95
N TYR A 57 3.79 -1.17 12.73
CA TYR A 57 3.30 0.20 12.69
C TYR A 57 4.41 1.10 12.18
N GLU A 58 4.05 2.03 11.31
CA GLU A 58 5.00 2.99 10.75
C GLU A 58 4.49 4.41 10.94
N ILE A 59 5.42 5.29 11.23
CA ILE A 59 5.12 6.71 11.37
C ILE A 59 5.73 7.41 10.17
N CYS A 60 4.90 7.84 9.25
CA CYS A 60 5.33 8.45 7.99
C CYS A 60 4.13 9.12 7.31
N PRO A 61 4.37 10.04 6.36
CA PRO A 61 3.27 10.60 5.58
C PRO A 61 2.52 9.55 4.77
N ILE A 62 3.26 8.68 4.07
CA ILE A 62 2.73 7.54 3.33
C ILE A 62 3.78 6.43 3.38
N PRO A 63 3.40 5.19 3.70
CA PRO A 63 4.37 4.09 3.72
C PRO A 63 5.05 3.91 2.36
N GLU A 64 6.35 3.71 2.38
CA GLU A 64 7.16 3.61 1.18
C GLU A 64 6.71 2.47 0.27
N VAL A 65 6.17 1.40 0.84
CA VAL A 65 5.73 0.23 0.10
C VAL A 65 4.63 0.54 -0.93
N VAL A 66 3.87 1.61 -0.75
CA VAL A 66 2.82 1.99 -1.71
C VAL A 66 3.30 2.99 -2.76
N LEU A 67 4.53 3.44 -2.68
CA LEU A 67 5.08 4.40 -3.62
C LEU A 67 5.67 3.67 -4.82
N ALA A 68 5.44 4.22 -6.00
CA ALA A 68 6.05 3.72 -7.22
C ALA A 68 7.50 4.21 -7.34
N ALA A 69 8.35 3.42 -8.00
CA ALA A 69 9.68 3.88 -8.34
C ALA A 69 9.59 5.01 -9.38
N PRO A 70 10.49 6.01 -9.32
CA PRO A 70 10.44 7.12 -10.28
C PRO A 70 10.48 6.66 -11.74
N GLU A 71 11.23 5.62 -12.06
CA GLU A 71 11.30 5.05 -13.41
C GLU A 71 9.95 4.53 -13.89
N ASP A 72 9.20 3.92 -12.99
CA ASP A 72 7.89 3.38 -13.31
C ASP A 72 6.88 4.51 -13.57
N LEU A 73 7.00 5.62 -12.88
CA LEU A 73 6.16 6.78 -13.11
C LEU A 73 6.40 7.36 -14.51
N VAL A 74 7.66 7.47 -14.92
CA VAL A 74 8.02 7.97 -16.24
C VAL A 74 7.49 7.02 -17.32
N ASP A 75 7.70 5.72 -17.15
CA ASP A 75 7.23 4.72 -18.12
C ASP A 75 5.71 4.75 -18.24
N SER A 76 4.99 4.81 -17.13
CA SER A 76 3.54 4.86 -17.12
C SER A 76 2.99 6.11 -17.76
N ALA A 77 3.64 7.26 -17.52
CA ALA A 77 3.25 8.52 -18.14
C ALA A 77 3.39 8.44 -19.67
N GLN A 78 4.48 7.86 -20.14
CA GLN A 78 4.72 7.68 -21.57
C GLN A 78 3.69 6.74 -22.19
N ARG A 79 3.41 5.61 -21.55
CA ARG A 79 2.42 4.64 -22.04
C ARG A 79 1.03 5.26 -22.11
N LEU A 80 0.65 6.00 -21.09
CA LEU A 80 -0.65 6.67 -21.09
C LEU A 80 -0.75 7.71 -22.19
N SER A 81 0.33 8.48 -22.42
CA SER A 81 0.40 9.46 -23.49
C SER A 81 0.21 8.79 -24.86
N GLU A 82 0.87 7.66 -25.08
CA GLU A 82 0.72 6.90 -26.33
C GLU A 82 -0.70 6.39 -26.53
N VAL A 83 -1.35 5.90 -25.49
CA VAL A 83 -2.73 5.45 -25.54
C VAL A 83 -3.67 6.61 -25.87
N CYS A 84 -3.47 7.77 -25.24
CA CYS A 84 -4.27 8.96 -25.50
C CYS A 84 -4.10 9.43 -26.95
N GLN A 85 -2.88 9.40 -27.47
CA GLN A 85 -2.61 9.75 -28.86
C GLN A 85 -3.31 8.76 -29.81
N TRP A 86 -3.21 7.48 -29.52
CA TRP A 86 -3.87 6.44 -30.34
C TRP A 86 -5.39 6.62 -30.35
N LEU A 87 -6.00 6.92 -29.22
CA LEU A 87 -7.44 7.20 -29.14
C LEU A 87 -7.82 8.45 -29.92
N ALA A 88 -6.98 9.49 -29.87
CA ALA A 88 -7.22 10.72 -30.61
C ALA A 88 -7.15 10.52 -32.13
N GLU A 89 -6.40 9.52 -32.60
CA GLU A 89 -6.28 9.18 -34.02
C GLU A 89 -7.40 8.27 -34.50
N GLY A 90 -8.39 8.00 -33.67
CA GLY A 90 -9.49 7.13 -34.04
C GLY A 90 -9.15 5.66 -33.96
N ALA A 91 -8.77 5.22 -32.74
CA ALA A 91 -8.43 3.82 -32.50
C ALA A 91 -9.49 2.87 -33.06
N PRO A 92 -9.09 1.74 -33.65
CA PRO A 92 -10.06 0.76 -34.13
C PRO A 92 -10.84 0.16 -32.97
N THR A 93 -12.11 -0.03 -33.17
CA THR A 93 -13.01 -0.64 -32.19
C THR A 93 -12.94 -2.15 -32.23
#